data_89c67d6dcf4a1ea1a0341700e3c9c468
#
_entry.id   89c67d6dcf4a1ea1a0341700e3c9c468
#
_cell.length_a   1.000
_cell.length_b   1.000
_cell.length_c   1.000
_cell.angle_alpha   90.00
_cell.angle_beta   90.00
_cell.angle_gamma   90.00
#
_symmetry.space_group_name_H-M   'P 1'
#
loop_
_entity.id
_entity.type
_entity.pdbx_description
1 polymer ?
#
loop_
_entity_poly.entity_id
_entity_poly.type
_entity_poly.pdbx_seq_one_letter_code
_entity_poly.pdbx_strand_id
1 'polypeptide(L)'
;ANAMAAVEAGATTIHATVNCLGERAGNVSLAEVAIVLRDKLGAEILLDESKIHDLSQMVENFSGKRVSANAPIIGTDVFTQTSGIHADGDKKGRLYQTSLNPERFGRKHSYALGKMSGRASLLKNLEELGMELSAEAQERVLQRIIDIADTKATITREDLPFIIADILESRDYQHIELLTCAINSGFDIESTASVRVRVGEETHKASGSGNGGFDAFNDAMKKILKPDNIQFPELTDFEIRIPKGGSTNALTECFITWNDGGRTFKTRGVHANQVFAGVNAMMRMLNMTVQSKTAGESNSQPLERPE
;
A
#
# COMPACT_ATOMS: atom_id res chain seq x y z
N ALA A 1 -29.50 8.20 6.26
CA ALA A 1 -30.63 8.82 6.95
C ALA A 1 -31.97 8.29 6.43
N ASN A 2 -32.27 8.40 5.12
CA ASN A 2 -33.57 8.00 4.56
C ASN A 2 -33.90 6.51 4.79
N ALA A 3 -32.93 5.63 4.63
CA ALA A 3 -33.11 4.19 4.89
C ALA A 3 -33.43 3.92 6.37
N MET A 4 -32.75 4.62 7.29
CA MET A 4 -33.01 4.52 8.72
C MET A 4 -34.42 4.98 9.05
N ALA A 5 -34.81 6.18 8.57
CA ALA A 5 -36.17 6.71 8.78
C ALA A 5 -37.25 5.79 8.21
N ALA A 6 -36.99 5.13 7.07
CA ALA A 6 -37.93 4.17 6.50
C ALA A 6 -38.14 2.95 7.42
N VAL A 7 -37.07 2.42 8.02
CA VAL A 7 -37.18 1.32 8.99
C VAL A 7 -37.91 1.75 10.25
N GLU A 8 -37.62 2.93 10.79
CA GLU A 8 -38.37 3.53 11.91
C GLU A 8 -39.86 3.72 11.60
N ALA A 9 -40.20 4.00 10.32
CA ALA A 9 -41.57 4.09 9.84
C ALA A 9 -42.23 2.74 9.49
N GLY A 10 -41.51 1.61 9.70
CA GLY A 10 -42.04 0.25 9.52
C GLY A 10 -41.63 -0.47 8.25
N ALA A 11 -40.65 0.01 7.49
CA ALA A 11 -40.10 -0.74 6.37
C ALA A 11 -39.32 -1.97 6.89
N THR A 12 -39.63 -3.12 6.34
CA THR A 12 -39.03 -4.42 6.74
C THR A 12 -37.88 -4.85 5.82
N THR A 13 -37.74 -4.20 4.67
CA THR A 13 -36.72 -4.53 3.67
C THR A 13 -36.11 -3.25 3.11
N ILE A 14 -34.78 -3.21 3.05
CA ILE A 14 -34.01 -2.13 2.43
C ILE A 14 -33.20 -2.68 1.27
N HIS A 15 -33.36 -2.07 0.11
CA HIS A 15 -32.50 -2.34 -1.04
C HIS A 15 -31.24 -1.47 -0.93
N ALA A 16 -30.10 -2.10 -0.87
CA ALA A 16 -28.79 -1.43 -0.79
C ALA A 16 -27.83 -2.03 -1.81
N THR A 17 -26.77 -1.32 -2.17
CA THR A 17 -25.75 -1.81 -3.08
C THR A 17 -24.37 -1.66 -2.50
N VAL A 18 -23.46 -2.55 -2.88
CA VAL A 18 -22.04 -2.44 -2.54
C VAL A 18 -21.47 -1.20 -3.25
N ASN A 19 -20.68 -0.40 -2.54
CA ASN A 19 -20.05 0.82 -3.04
C ASN A 19 -21.04 1.84 -3.64
N CYS A 20 -22.27 1.86 -3.19
CA CYS A 20 -23.33 2.73 -3.71
C CYS A 20 -23.56 2.55 -5.22
N LEU A 21 -23.23 1.39 -5.82
CA LEU A 21 -23.40 1.18 -7.25
C LEU A 21 -24.84 1.40 -7.68
N GLY A 22 -25.01 2.14 -8.77
CA GLY A 22 -26.30 2.47 -9.36
C GLY A 22 -26.15 3.60 -10.39
N GLU A 23 -27.28 4.04 -10.91
CA GLU A 23 -27.34 5.21 -11.79
C GLU A 23 -27.38 6.52 -10.99
N ARG A 24 -27.14 7.65 -11.65
CA ARG A 24 -27.12 9.01 -11.07
C ARG A 24 -26.10 9.10 -9.92
N ALA A 25 -26.57 9.44 -8.70
CA ALA A 25 -25.75 9.53 -7.49
C ALA A 25 -25.51 8.19 -6.79
N GLY A 26 -26.03 7.09 -7.38
CA GLY A 26 -25.93 5.75 -6.81
C GLY A 26 -27.09 5.40 -5.86
N ASN A 27 -27.00 4.20 -5.31
CA ASN A 27 -27.93 3.68 -4.32
C ASN A 27 -27.38 3.89 -2.89
N VAL A 28 -28.18 3.53 -1.88
CA VAL A 28 -27.73 3.56 -0.49
C VAL A 28 -26.62 2.50 -0.28
N SER A 29 -25.59 2.87 0.45
CA SER A 29 -24.45 2.00 0.75
C SER A 29 -24.88 0.82 1.63
N LEU A 30 -24.58 -0.39 1.19
CA LEU A 30 -24.80 -1.61 1.99
C LEU A 30 -24.04 -1.53 3.32
N ALA A 31 -22.77 -1.13 3.30
CA ALA A 31 -21.93 -1.02 4.48
C ALA A 31 -22.53 -0.04 5.50
N GLU A 32 -22.86 1.18 5.07
CA GLU A 32 -23.37 2.22 5.96
C GLU A 32 -24.74 1.86 6.53
N VAL A 33 -25.66 1.36 5.70
CA VAL A 33 -27.00 0.97 6.15
C VAL A 33 -26.94 -0.16 7.16
N ALA A 34 -26.18 -1.21 6.88
CA ALA A 34 -26.06 -2.35 7.78
C ALA A 34 -25.54 -1.92 9.17
N ILE A 35 -24.49 -1.12 9.20
CA ILE A 35 -23.87 -0.67 10.45
C ILE A 35 -24.81 0.28 11.22
N VAL A 36 -25.43 1.24 10.54
CA VAL A 36 -26.34 2.19 11.19
C VAL A 36 -27.57 1.50 11.76
N LEU A 37 -28.19 0.57 11.02
CA LEU A 37 -29.37 -0.15 11.50
C LEU A 37 -29.02 -1.05 12.70
N ARG A 38 -27.87 -1.72 12.67
CA ARG A 38 -27.38 -2.54 13.79
C ARG A 38 -27.06 -1.68 15.02
N ASP A 39 -26.24 -0.65 14.85
CA ASP A 39 -25.69 0.13 15.97
C ASP A 39 -26.69 1.12 16.57
N LYS A 40 -27.64 1.65 15.78
CA LYS A 40 -28.60 2.66 16.23
C LYS A 40 -29.99 2.13 16.52
N LEU A 41 -30.43 1.12 15.77
CA LEU A 41 -31.77 0.57 15.91
C LEU A 41 -31.76 -0.84 16.51
N GLY A 42 -30.59 -1.43 16.77
CA GLY A 42 -30.48 -2.79 17.31
C GLY A 42 -31.00 -3.88 16.36
N ALA A 43 -31.04 -3.58 15.05
CA ALA A 43 -31.54 -4.52 14.07
C ALA A 43 -30.61 -5.75 13.95
N GLU A 44 -31.19 -6.93 13.88
CA GLU A 44 -30.45 -8.14 13.58
C GLU A 44 -30.13 -8.19 12.08
N ILE A 45 -28.84 -8.17 11.74
CA ILE A 45 -28.36 -8.16 10.36
C ILE A 45 -27.32 -9.27 10.20
N LEU A 46 -27.62 -10.22 9.30
CA LEU A 46 -26.78 -11.40 9.04
C LEU A 46 -25.59 -11.11 8.10
N LEU A 47 -25.00 -9.92 8.19
CA LEU A 47 -23.84 -9.53 7.41
C LEU A 47 -22.57 -9.72 8.24
N ASP A 48 -21.58 -10.42 7.69
CA ASP A 48 -20.24 -10.51 8.27
C ASP A 48 -19.49 -9.20 7.99
N GLU A 49 -19.39 -8.36 9.01
CA GLU A 49 -18.77 -7.04 8.92
C GLU A 49 -17.28 -7.11 8.60
N SER A 50 -16.59 -8.19 8.99
CA SER A 50 -15.17 -8.37 8.71
C SER A 50 -14.87 -8.54 7.22
N LYS A 51 -15.88 -8.87 6.41
CA LYS A 51 -15.77 -9.07 4.96
C LYS A 51 -16.21 -7.87 4.11
N ILE A 52 -16.74 -6.84 4.74
CA ILE A 52 -17.27 -5.66 4.03
C ILE A 52 -16.19 -4.97 3.17
N HIS A 53 -14.97 -4.86 3.70
CA HIS A 53 -13.88 -4.22 2.97
C HIS A 53 -13.43 -5.04 1.75
N ASP A 54 -13.24 -6.34 1.92
CA ASP A 54 -12.86 -7.26 0.83
C ASP A 54 -13.93 -7.26 -0.28
N LEU A 55 -15.20 -7.29 0.12
CA LEU A 55 -16.32 -7.21 -0.81
C LEU A 55 -16.33 -5.88 -1.57
N SER A 56 -16.07 -4.78 -0.87
CA SER A 56 -15.97 -3.45 -1.49
C SER A 56 -14.85 -3.39 -2.53
N GLN A 57 -13.67 -3.90 -2.22
CA GLN A 57 -12.53 -3.94 -3.13
C GLN A 57 -12.82 -4.83 -4.37
N MET A 58 -13.44 -5.99 -4.15
CA MET A 58 -13.83 -6.88 -5.25
C MET A 58 -14.77 -6.17 -6.22
N VAL A 59 -15.80 -5.49 -5.71
CA VAL A 59 -16.77 -4.76 -6.54
C VAL A 59 -16.14 -3.53 -7.20
N GLU A 60 -15.21 -2.84 -6.53
CA GLU A 60 -14.42 -1.75 -7.13
C GLU A 60 -13.64 -2.24 -8.35
N ASN A 61 -12.96 -3.38 -8.23
CA ASN A 61 -12.17 -3.98 -9.31
C ASN A 61 -13.07 -4.43 -10.49
N PHE A 62 -14.18 -5.09 -10.21
CA PHE A 62 -15.08 -5.57 -11.26
C PHE A 62 -15.84 -4.45 -11.97
N SER A 63 -16.24 -3.40 -11.23
CA SER A 63 -17.01 -2.29 -11.80
C SER A 63 -16.14 -1.21 -12.45
N GLY A 64 -14.84 -1.17 -12.13
CA GLY A 64 -13.93 -0.08 -12.50
C GLY A 64 -14.25 1.26 -11.84
N LYS A 65 -15.23 1.32 -10.92
CA LYS A 65 -15.62 2.55 -10.21
C LYS A 65 -14.88 2.63 -8.89
N ARG A 66 -13.97 3.59 -8.77
CA ARG A 66 -13.15 3.79 -7.59
C ARG A 66 -13.95 4.30 -6.40
N VAL A 67 -13.67 3.72 -5.23
CA VAL A 67 -14.19 4.16 -3.94
C VAL A 67 -13.34 5.31 -3.42
N SER A 68 -13.98 6.32 -2.85
CA SER A 68 -13.23 7.43 -2.23
C SER A 68 -12.44 6.93 -1.02
N ALA A 69 -11.18 7.38 -0.88
CA ALA A 69 -10.30 6.97 0.22
C ALA A 69 -10.91 7.27 1.61
N ASN A 70 -11.74 8.30 1.73
CA ASN A 70 -12.45 8.67 2.95
C ASN A 70 -13.91 8.19 3.00
N ALA A 71 -14.32 7.26 2.12
CA ALA A 71 -15.67 6.70 2.17
C ALA A 71 -15.91 5.99 3.50
N PRO A 72 -17.04 6.24 4.20
CA PRO A 72 -17.28 5.63 5.51
C PRO A 72 -17.11 4.11 5.47
N ILE A 73 -16.44 3.55 6.46
CA ILE A 73 -16.23 2.11 6.70
C ILE A 73 -15.30 1.46 5.67
N ILE A 74 -15.53 1.67 4.37
CA ILE A 74 -14.86 0.96 3.27
C ILE A 74 -13.65 1.70 2.70
N GLY A 75 -13.56 3.01 2.87
CA GLY A 75 -12.45 3.81 2.33
C GLY A 75 -11.09 3.41 2.91
N THR A 76 -10.03 3.55 2.13
CA THR A 76 -8.66 3.17 2.54
C THR A 76 -8.17 3.93 3.76
N ASP A 77 -8.55 5.21 3.88
CA ASP A 77 -8.03 6.12 4.91
C ASP A 77 -8.90 6.25 6.16
N VAL A 78 -10.06 5.56 6.21
CA VAL A 78 -11.04 5.69 7.30
C VAL A 78 -10.46 5.37 8.68
N PHE A 79 -9.50 4.43 8.75
CA PHE A 79 -8.83 4.03 9.98
C PHE A 79 -7.37 4.50 10.02
N THR A 80 -7.04 5.52 9.20
CA THR A 80 -5.71 6.11 9.14
C THR A 80 -5.66 7.38 9.99
N GLN A 81 -4.77 7.40 10.95
CA GLN A 81 -4.52 8.56 11.79
C GLN A 81 -3.34 9.35 11.24
N THR A 82 -3.51 10.67 11.09
CA THR A 82 -2.48 11.56 10.54
C THR A 82 -1.75 12.35 11.62
N SER A 83 -2.33 12.46 12.82
CA SER A 83 -1.80 13.27 13.91
C SER A 83 -1.06 12.42 14.94
N GLY A 84 0.16 12.81 15.29
CA GLY A 84 0.94 12.17 16.34
C GLY A 84 0.27 12.19 17.72
N ILE A 85 -0.60 13.17 17.98
CA ILE A 85 -1.37 13.26 19.24
C ILE A 85 -2.36 12.09 19.35
N HIS A 86 -2.97 11.67 18.24
CA HIS A 86 -3.88 10.53 18.23
C HIS A 86 -3.13 9.23 18.49
N ALA A 87 -1.96 9.04 17.84
CA ALA A 87 -1.12 7.88 18.06
C ALA A 87 -0.63 7.77 19.52
N ASP A 88 -0.28 8.90 20.15
CA ASP A 88 0.10 8.93 21.56
C ASP A 88 -1.08 8.69 22.50
N GLY A 89 -2.26 9.23 22.19
CA GLY A 89 -3.49 9.02 22.95
C GLY A 89 -3.98 7.57 22.94
N ASP A 90 -3.83 6.87 21.82
CA ASP A 90 -4.13 5.44 21.72
C ASP A 90 -3.21 4.60 22.61
N LYS A 91 -1.91 4.96 22.73
CA LYS A 91 -0.98 4.33 23.67
C LYS A 91 -1.36 4.55 25.14
N LYS A 92 -1.89 5.73 25.47
CA LYS A 92 -2.16 6.17 26.87
C LYS A 92 -3.50 5.72 27.42
N GLY A 93 -4.37 5.08 26.66
CA GLY A 93 -5.64 4.60 27.21
C GLY A 93 -6.81 4.56 26.22
N ARG A 94 -6.55 4.40 24.95
CA ARG A 94 -7.59 4.26 23.93
C ARG A 94 -8.53 5.46 23.83
N LEU A 95 -8.00 6.68 24.00
CA LEU A 95 -8.77 7.92 24.10
C LEU A 95 -9.59 8.25 22.83
N TYR A 96 -9.21 7.71 21.69
CA TYR A 96 -9.84 7.97 20.40
C TYR A 96 -10.60 6.79 19.83
N GLN A 97 -10.83 5.74 20.63
CA GLN A 97 -11.62 4.59 20.19
C GLN A 97 -13.10 4.95 20.08
N THR A 98 -13.70 4.51 19.00
CA THR A 98 -15.15 4.61 18.73
C THR A 98 -15.75 3.20 18.60
N SER A 99 -17.10 3.11 18.54
CA SER A 99 -17.78 1.84 18.25
C SER A 99 -17.44 1.27 16.86
N LEU A 100 -16.91 2.12 15.95
CA LEU A 100 -16.42 1.73 14.62
C LEU A 100 -14.93 1.38 14.71
N ASN A 101 -14.61 0.32 15.42
CA ASN A 101 -13.26 -0.18 15.59
C ASN A 101 -12.80 -0.90 14.29
N PRO A 102 -11.57 -0.68 13.77
CA PRO A 102 -11.10 -1.33 12.53
C PRO A 102 -11.11 -2.84 12.59
N GLU A 103 -10.83 -3.46 13.74
CA GLU A 103 -10.84 -4.92 13.92
C GLU A 103 -12.23 -5.54 13.64
N ARG A 104 -13.30 -4.80 13.92
CA ARG A 104 -14.69 -5.17 13.57
C ARG A 104 -14.85 -5.39 12.06
N PHE A 105 -14.08 -4.66 11.25
CA PHE A 105 -14.12 -4.70 9.80
C PHE A 105 -12.95 -5.47 9.18
N GLY A 106 -12.29 -6.32 9.95
CA GLY A 106 -11.12 -7.08 9.50
C GLY A 106 -9.90 -6.21 9.16
N ARG A 107 -9.88 -4.95 9.65
CA ARG A 107 -8.84 -3.96 9.36
C ARG A 107 -7.98 -3.66 10.60
N LYS A 108 -6.93 -2.87 10.39
CA LYS A 108 -6.06 -2.37 11.47
C LYS A 108 -5.99 -0.85 11.40
N HIS A 109 -5.67 -0.22 12.53
CA HIS A 109 -5.26 1.18 12.52
C HIS A 109 -3.99 1.34 11.68
N SER A 110 -3.91 2.43 10.93
CA SER A 110 -2.71 2.84 10.23
C SER A 110 -2.34 4.27 10.62
N TYR A 111 -1.06 4.59 10.48
CA TYR A 111 -0.54 5.90 10.84
C TYR A 111 0.12 6.51 9.61
N ALA A 112 -0.50 7.58 9.08
CA ALA A 112 0.01 8.24 7.90
C ALA A 112 1.36 8.92 8.18
N LEU A 113 2.21 8.92 7.17
CA LEU A 113 3.47 9.65 7.15
C LEU A 113 3.31 10.92 6.32
N GLY A 114 3.65 12.08 6.89
CA GLY A 114 3.48 13.35 6.20
C GLY A 114 3.81 14.55 7.08
N LYS A 115 3.43 15.73 6.64
CA LYS A 115 3.72 17.01 7.30
C LYS A 115 3.34 17.08 8.79
N MET A 116 2.22 16.44 9.15
CA MET A 116 1.72 16.38 10.53
C MET A 116 2.21 15.16 11.30
N SER A 117 3.11 14.38 10.72
CA SER A 117 3.65 13.19 11.39
C SER A 117 4.56 13.59 12.54
N GLY A 118 4.25 13.07 13.72
CA GLY A 118 5.11 13.15 14.87
C GLY A 118 5.96 11.89 15.03
N ARG A 119 6.91 11.94 15.99
CA ARG A 119 7.76 10.81 16.34
C ARG A 119 6.96 9.54 16.67
N ALA A 120 5.77 9.67 17.27
CA ALA A 120 4.92 8.52 17.61
C ALA A 120 4.40 7.78 16.35
N SER A 121 4.03 8.51 15.29
CA SER A 121 3.62 7.91 14.02
C SER A 121 4.77 7.20 13.32
N LEU A 122 5.97 7.79 13.33
CA LEU A 122 7.17 7.16 12.78
C LEU A 122 7.49 5.85 13.52
N LEU A 123 7.52 5.88 14.86
CA LEU A 123 7.82 4.71 15.69
C LEU A 123 6.84 3.57 15.45
N LYS A 124 5.54 3.86 15.29
CA LYS A 124 4.53 2.85 14.98
C LYS A 124 4.76 2.19 13.63
N ASN A 125 5.07 2.97 12.60
CA ASN A 125 5.39 2.42 11.29
C ASN A 125 6.68 1.59 11.30
N LEU A 126 7.70 2.01 12.04
CA LEU A 126 8.94 1.24 12.23
C LEU A 126 8.69 -0.08 12.96
N GLU A 127 7.88 -0.07 14.04
CA GLU A 127 7.48 -1.27 14.78
C GLU A 127 6.77 -2.29 13.86
N GLU A 128 5.85 -1.82 13.00
CA GLU A 128 5.14 -2.67 12.05
C GLU A 128 6.04 -3.24 10.94
N LEU A 129 7.11 -2.52 10.59
CA LEU A 129 8.13 -2.99 9.64
C LEU A 129 9.21 -3.86 10.30
N GLY A 130 9.20 -3.99 11.64
CA GLY A 130 10.24 -4.69 12.38
C GLY A 130 11.59 -3.98 12.36
N MET A 131 11.60 -2.65 12.22
CA MET A 131 12.81 -1.83 12.10
C MET A 131 13.07 -1.05 13.38
N GLU A 132 14.32 -1.06 13.85
CA GLU A 132 14.76 -0.25 14.97
C GLU A 132 15.78 0.80 14.50
N LEU A 133 15.60 2.04 14.92
CA LEU A 133 16.51 3.15 14.63
C LEU A 133 16.94 3.83 15.91
N SER A 134 18.18 4.33 15.95
CA SER A 134 18.66 5.21 17.03
C SER A 134 17.81 6.49 17.09
N ALA A 135 17.77 7.15 18.24
CA ALA A 135 17.01 8.37 18.42
C ALA A 135 17.42 9.48 17.44
N GLU A 136 18.71 9.57 17.11
CA GLU A 136 19.26 10.51 16.14
C GLU A 136 18.81 10.17 14.71
N ALA A 137 18.85 8.88 14.33
CA ALA A 137 18.37 8.43 13.04
C ALA A 137 16.86 8.67 12.86
N GLN A 138 16.08 8.44 13.92
CA GLN A 138 14.63 8.72 13.92
C GLN A 138 14.33 10.20 13.65
N GLU A 139 15.10 11.12 14.25
CA GLU A 139 14.93 12.56 14.02
C GLU A 139 15.24 12.96 12.59
N ARG A 140 16.35 12.45 12.03
CA ARG A 140 16.73 12.69 10.64
C ARG A 140 15.69 12.13 9.65
N VAL A 141 15.19 10.93 9.90
CA VAL A 141 14.14 10.31 9.08
C VAL A 141 12.84 11.09 9.16
N LEU A 142 12.43 11.52 10.35
CA LEU A 142 11.24 12.32 10.54
C LEU A 142 11.33 13.65 9.80
N GLN A 143 12.45 14.35 9.90
CA GLN A 143 12.66 15.60 9.18
C GLN A 143 12.58 15.39 7.67
N ARG A 144 13.18 14.33 7.14
CA ARG A 144 13.12 14.00 5.71
C ARG A 144 11.70 13.70 5.25
N ILE A 145 10.91 13.00 6.07
CA ILE A 145 9.48 12.76 5.80
C ILE A 145 8.72 14.09 5.69
N ILE A 146 8.96 15.01 6.60
CA ILE A 146 8.33 16.35 6.59
C ILE A 146 8.73 17.11 5.31
N ASP A 147 10.02 17.13 4.97
CA ASP A 147 10.54 17.80 3.78
C ASP A 147 9.93 17.25 2.47
N ILE A 148 9.82 15.92 2.37
CA ILE A 148 9.16 15.28 1.22
C ILE A 148 7.67 15.64 1.18
N ALA A 149 6.99 15.63 2.33
CA ALA A 149 5.58 15.96 2.42
C ALA A 149 5.27 17.44 2.11
N ASP A 150 6.19 18.34 2.36
CA ASP A 150 6.06 19.76 2.00
C ASP A 150 6.06 19.97 0.46
N THR A 151 6.62 19.05 -0.30
CA THR A 151 6.52 19.05 -1.78
C THR A 151 5.19 18.46 -2.30
N LYS A 152 4.21 18.21 -1.43
CA LYS A 152 2.90 17.58 -1.71
C LYS A 152 2.99 16.11 -2.18
N ALA A 153 4.11 15.44 -1.96
CA ALA A 153 4.23 14.02 -2.22
C ALA A 153 3.50 13.22 -1.13
N THR A 154 2.71 12.22 -1.53
CA THR A 154 2.14 11.26 -0.58
C THR A 154 3.23 10.28 -0.16
N ILE A 155 3.45 10.11 1.14
CA ILE A 155 4.41 9.16 1.68
C ILE A 155 3.64 7.98 2.25
N THR A 156 4.01 6.77 1.84
CA THR A 156 3.45 5.53 2.35
C THR A 156 4.42 4.87 3.34
N ARG A 157 3.93 3.92 4.13
CA ARG A 157 4.78 3.14 5.03
C ARG A 157 5.88 2.39 4.25
N GLU A 158 5.55 1.93 3.07
CA GLU A 158 6.43 1.20 2.16
C GLU A 158 7.56 2.08 1.58
N ASP A 159 7.43 3.41 1.65
CA ASP A 159 8.50 4.35 1.31
C ASP A 159 9.57 4.47 2.42
N LEU A 160 9.22 4.10 3.65
CA LEU A 160 10.08 4.32 4.84
C LEU A 160 11.45 3.65 4.75
N PRO A 161 11.59 2.38 4.36
CA PRO A 161 12.90 1.73 4.24
C PRO A 161 13.83 2.46 3.27
N PHE A 162 13.28 3.02 2.18
CA PHE A 162 14.07 3.77 1.18
C PHE A 162 14.46 5.16 1.70
N ILE A 163 13.57 5.83 2.43
CA ILE A 163 13.89 7.11 3.10
C ILE A 163 14.99 6.90 4.13
N ILE A 164 14.92 5.80 4.87
CA ILE A 164 15.94 5.43 5.87
C ILE A 164 17.28 5.15 5.19
N ALA A 165 17.29 4.35 4.13
CA ALA A 165 18.50 4.03 3.37
C ALA A 165 19.17 5.27 2.79
N ASP A 166 18.37 6.21 2.26
CA ASP A 166 18.86 7.48 1.72
C ASP A 166 19.53 8.35 2.79
N ILE A 167 18.97 8.38 4.01
CA ILE A 167 19.48 9.21 5.11
C ILE A 167 20.70 8.62 5.79
N LEU A 168 20.70 7.30 5.99
CA LEU A 168 21.77 6.60 6.69
C LEU A 168 22.95 6.29 5.77
N GLU A 169 22.83 6.60 4.46
CA GLU A 169 23.81 6.25 3.43
C GLU A 169 24.17 4.75 3.45
N SER A 170 23.25 3.93 3.99
CA SER A 170 23.45 2.51 4.17
C SER A 170 22.92 1.77 2.95
N ARG A 171 23.80 1.00 2.31
CA ARG A 171 23.43 0.09 1.21
C ARG A 171 22.68 -1.15 1.71
N ASP A 172 22.53 -1.32 3.02
CA ASP A 172 21.99 -2.53 3.66
C ASP A 172 20.53 -2.82 3.30
N TYR A 173 19.81 -1.81 2.76
CA TYR A 173 18.41 -1.91 2.34
C TYR A 173 18.22 -2.00 0.82
N GLN A 174 19.30 -1.93 0.03
CA GLN A 174 19.25 -2.08 -1.43
C GLN A 174 20.00 -3.35 -1.86
N HIS A 175 19.36 -4.50 -1.68
CA HIS A 175 19.94 -5.77 -2.15
C HIS A 175 19.94 -5.89 -3.67
N ILE A 176 18.99 -5.23 -4.34
CA ILE A 176 18.86 -5.21 -5.80
C ILE A 176 18.90 -3.76 -6.27
N GLU A 177 19.95 -3.42 -7.02
CA GLU A 177 20.12 -2.09 -7.61
C GLU A 177 19.97 -2.13 -9.12
N LEU A 178 19.10 -1.29 -9.67
CA LEU A 178 18.93 -1.14 -11.11
C LEU A 178 20.06 -0.26 -11.68
N LEU A 179 21.00 -0.84 -12.40
CA LEU A 179 22.15 -0.12 -12.98
C LEU A 179 21.79 0.51 -14.33
N THR A 180 21.15 -0.28 -15.21
CA THR A 180 20.67 0.22 -16.52
C THR A 180 19.38 -0.50 -16.90
N CYS A 181 18.47 0.23 -17.53
CA CYS A 181 17.26 -0.31 -18.09
C CYS A 181 16.93 0.42 -19.39
N ALA A 182 16.89 -0.32 -20.51
CA ALA A 182 16.41 0.17 -21.77
C ALA A 182 15.14 -0.60 -22.15
N ILE A 183 14.08 0.13 -22.44
CA ILE A 183 12.78 -0.44 -22.83
C ILE A 183 12.43 0.12 -24.20
N ASN A 184 12.12 -0.80 -25.12
CA ASN A 184 11.65 -0.47 -26.46
C ASN A 184 10.20 -0.94 -26.62
N SER A 185 9.31 -0.02 -26.94
CA SER A 185 7.88 -0.28 -27.14
C SER A 185 7.40 0.50 -28.34
N GLY A 186 6.48 -0.06 -29.11
CA GLY A 186 5.89 0.57 -30.27
C GLY A 186 4.48 0.06 -30.52
N PHE A 187 3.81 0.68 -31.48
CA PHE A 187 2.48 0.22 -31.89
C PHE A 187 2.60 -1.09 -32.67
N ASP A 188 1.81 -2.06 -32.28
CA ASP A 188 1.71 -3.39 -32.93
C ASP A 188 3.04 -4.18 -32.98
N ILE A 189 3.91 -3.95 -32.00
CA ILE A 189 5.14 -4.74 -31.77
C ILE A 189 5.22 -5.19 -30.32
N GLU A 190 5.80 -6.37 -30.13
CA GLU A 190 6.13 -6.85 -28.80
C GLU A 190 7.16 -5.92 -28.14
N SER A 191 6.89 -5.51 -26.91
CA SER A 191 7.84 -4.68 -26.14
C SER A 191 9.02 -5.51 -25.68
N THR A 192 10.21 -4.92 -25.67
CA THR A 192 11.43 -5.55 -25.18
C THR A 192 12.09 -4.69 -24.12
N ALA A 193 12.72 -5.34 -23.13
CA ALA A 193 13.53 -4.69 -22.12
C ALA A 193 14.93 -5.33 -22.06
N SER A 194 15.96 -4.50 -21.92
CA SER A 194 17.33 -4.92 -21.62
C SER A 194 17.72 -4.32 -20.26
N VAL A 195 18.01 -5.20 -19.31
CA VAL A 195 18.16 -4.82 -17.91
C VAL A 195 19.53 -5.27 -17.39
N ARG A 196 20.20 -4.41 -16.64
CA ARG A 196 21.37 -4.73 -15.86
C ARG A 196 21.15 -4.30 -14.42
N VAL A 197 21.26 -5.25 -13.51
CA VAL A 197 21.09 -5.04 -12.05
C VAL A 197 22.29 -5.57 -11.31
N ARG A 198 22.50 -5.02 -10.12
CA ARG A 198 23.39 -5.60 -9.11
C ARG A 198 22.53 -6.26 -8.05
N VAL A 199 22.82 -7.52 -7.72
CA VAL A 199 22.19 -8.28 -6.64
C VAL A 199 23.31 -8.62 -5.65
N GLY A 200 23.29 -8.00 -4.48
CA GLY A 200 24.45 -8.07 -3.57
C GLY A 200 25.72 -7.51 -4.25
N GLU A 201 26.75 -8.33 -4.37
CA GLU A 201 28.02 -7.96 -5.02
C GLU A 201 28.06 -8.32 -6.52
N GLU A 202 27.12 -9.11 -7.02
CA GLU A 202 27.13 -9.62 -8.39
C GLU A 202 26.28 -8.77 -9.34
N THR A 203 26.78 -8.65 -10.58
CA THR A 203 26.06 -7.93 -11.65
C THR A 203 25.48 -8.92 -12.65
N HIS A 204 24.16 -8.84 -12.84
CA HIS A 204 23.41 -9.69 -13.76
C HIS A 204 22.84 -8.87 -14.91
N LYS A 205 22.67 -9.52 -16.07
CA LYS A 205 22.05 -8.95 -17.26
C LYS A 205 21.02 -9.92 -17.82
N ALA A 206 19.88 -9.40 -18.23
CA ALA A 206 18.90 -10.16 -18.99
C ALA A 206 18.14 -9.26 -19.96
N SER A 207 17.54 -9.91 -20.96
CA SER A 207 16.53 -9.30 -21.81
C SER A 207 15.20 -10.01 -21.62
N GLY A 208 14.15 -9.23 -21.62
CA GLY A 208 12.77 -9.71 -21.51
C GLY A 208 11.89 -9.15 -22.62
N SER A 209 10.76 -9.81 -22.84
CA SER A 209 9.73 -9.38 -23.77
C SER A 209 8.34 -9.47 -23.12
N GLY A 210 7.39 -8.73 -23.68
CA GLY A 210 6.03 -8.70 -23.16
C GLY A 210 5.10 -7.77 -23.93
N ASN A 211 3.83 -7.79 -23.55
CA ASN A 211 2.79 -6.98 -24.19
C ASN A 211 2.97 -5.46 -23.98
N GLY A 212 3.76 -5.07 -22.99
CA GLY A 212 4.08 -3.68 -22.68
C GLY A 212 5.45 -3.56 -22.02
N GLY A 213 5.97 -2.32 -21.93
CA GLY A 213 7.31 -2.08 -21.41
C GLY A 213 7.50 -2.55 -19.96
N PHE A 214 6.47 -2.44 -19.11
CA PHE A 214 6.52 -2.95 -17.74
C PHE A 214 6.57 -4.48 -17.70
N ASP A 215 5.77 -5.15 -18.55
CA ASP A 215 5.77 -6.61 -18.64
C ASP A 215 7.10 -7.16 -19.16
N ALA A 216 7.69 -6.51 -20.17
CA ALA A 216 9.02 -6.84 -20.66
C ALA A 216 10.11 -6.69 -19.58
N PHE A 217 10.03 -5.66 -18.76
CA PHE A 217 10.91 -5.48 -17.60
C PHE A 217 10.72 -6.60 -16.56
N ASN A 218 9.46 -6.93 -16.23
CA ASN A 218 9.11 -7.99 -15.30
C ASN A 218 9.68 -9.36 -15.76
N ASP A 219 9.56 -9.68 -17.05
CA ASP A 219 10.11 -10.91 -17.63
C ASP A 219 11.65 -10.95 -17.52
N ALA A 220 12.34 -9.82 -17.81
CA ALA A 220 13.78 -9.73 -17.62
C ALA A 220 14.20 -9.93 -16.16
N MET A 221 13.50 -9.33 -15.21
CA MET A 221 13.78 -9.46 -13.77
C MET A 221 13.52 -10.88 -13.27
N LYS A 222 12.45 -11.53 -13.72
CA LYS A 222 12.19 -12.95 -13.41
C LYS A 222 13.32 -13.87 -13.88
N LYS A 223 13.88 -13.61 -15.06
CA LYS A 223 15.02 -14.37 -15.58
C LYS A 223 16.29 -14.18 -14.73
N ILE A 224 16.54 -12.96 -14.25
CA ILE A 224 17.68 -12.64 -13.39
C ILE A 224 17.56 -13.33 -12.02
N LEU A 225 16.38 -13.23 -11.40
CA LEU A 225 16.17 -13.64 -10.00
C LEU A 225 15.71 -15.09 -9.82
N LYS A 226 15.47 -15.81 -10.94
CA LYS A 226 15.09 -17.21 -10.93
C LYS A 226 16.12 -18.12 -10.25
N PRO A 227 17.46 -17.93 -10.45
CA PRO A 227 18.47 -18.76 -9.79
C PRO A 227 18.43 -18.65 -8.27
N ASP A 228 18.09 -17.47 -7.73
CA ASP A 228 18.04 -17.18 -6.30
C ASP A 228 16.72 -17.61 -5.64
N ASN A 229 15.85 -18.29 -6.38
CA ASN A 229 14.54 -18.77 -5.93
C ASN A 229 13.67 -17.65 -5.30
N ILE A 230 13.82 -16.42 -5.78
CA ILE A 230 13.03 -15.28 -5.34
C ILE A 230 11.63 -15.39 -5.97
N GLN A 231 10.63 -15.60 -5.13
CA GLN A 231 9.25 -15.61 -5.59
C GLN A 231 8.76 -14.17 -5.75
N PHE A 232 8.11 -13.92 -6.88
CA PHE A 232 7.49 -12.63 -7.15
C PHE A 232 6.08 -12.64 -6.57
N PRO A 233 5.73 -11.67 -5.71
CA PRO A 233 4.36 -11.45 -5.32
C PRO A 233 3.45 -11.24 -6.54
N GLU A 234 2.20 -11.67 -6.42
CA GLU A 234 1.21 -11.47 -7.46
C GLU A 234 0.80 -9.99 -7.53
N LEU A 235 0.79 -9.43 -8.73
CA LEU A 235 0.27 -8.09 -8.99
C LEU A 235 -1.26 -8.16 -9.01
N THR A 236 -1.93 -7.47 -8.10
CA THR A 236 -3.40 -7.46 -7.97
C THR A 236 -4.04 -6.15 -8.41
N ASP A 237 -3.31 -5.02 -8.37
CA ASP A 237 -3.78 -3.72 -8.87
C ASP A 237 -2.60 -2.88 -9.36
N PHE A 238 -2.84 -2.10 -10.44
CA PHE A 238 -1.85 -1.23 -11.05
C PHE A 238 -2.50 0.12 -11.39
N GLU A 239 -2.13 1.15 -10.64
CA GLU A 239 -2.71 2.48 -10.77
C GLU A 239 -1.65 3.51 -11.16
N ILE A 240 -1.93 4.29 -12.19
CA ILE A 240 -1.10 5.43 -12.59
C ILE A 240 -1.84 6.72 -12.25
N ARG A 241 -1.14 7.64 -11.59
CA ARG A 241 -1.63 8.99 -11.29
C ARG A 241 -0.68 10.02 -11.86
N ILE A 242 -1.26 11.01 -12.51
CA ILE A 242 -0.54 12.22 -12.91
C ILE A 242 -1.02 13.35 -12.00
N PRO A 243 -0.17 13.86 -11.09
CA PRO A 243 -0.55 14.96 -10.21
C PRO A 243 -1.00 16.18 -11.03
N LYS A 244 -2.02 16.88 -10.54
CA LYS A 244 -2.49 18.12 -11.20
C LYS A 244 -1.37 19.13 -11.27
N GLY A 245 -0.97 19.51 -12.48
CA GLY A 245 0.11 20.48 -12.71
C GLY A 245 0.48 20.65 -14.18
N GLY A 246 -0.02 19.80 -15.07
CA GLY A 246 -0.29 20.07 -16.48
C GLY A 246 0.86 20.43 -17.41
N SER A 247 2.11 20.17 -17.10
CA SER A 247 3.18 20.25 -18.11
C SER A 247 3.51 18.84 -18.65
N THR A 248 4.01 18.77 -19.89
CA THR A 248 4.37 17.52 -20.55
C THR A 248 5.50 16.75 -19.85
N ASN A 249 6.17 17.37 -18.88
CA ASN A 249 7.22 16.81 -18.03
C ASN A 249 6.73 16.52 -16.60
N ALA A 250 5.41 16.49 -16.35
CA ALA A 250 4.87 16.15 -15.03
C ALA A 250 5.35 14.76 -14.59
N LEU A 251 5.75 14.64 -13.33
CA LEU A 251 6.10 13.37 -12.75
C LEU A 251 4.85 12.48 -12.68
N THR A 252 4.99 11.24 -13.12
CA THR A 252 3.97 10.22 -13.04
C THR A 252 4.22 9.38 -11.78
N GLU A 253 3.17 9.16 -11.02
CA GLU A 253 3.16 8.22 -9.88
C GLU A 253 2.53 6.91 -10.33
N CYS A 254 3.18 5.80 -10.00
CA CYS A 254 2.63 4.46 -10.18
C CYS A 254 2.48 3.80 -8.82
N PHE A 255 1.29 3.32 -8.52
CA PHE A 255 1.00 2.52 -7.33
C PHE A 255 0.68 1.10 -7.78
N ILE A 256 1.37 0.12 -7.20
CA ILE A 256 1.14 -1.29 -7.48
C ILE A 256 0.78 -2.00 -6.18
N THR A 257 -0.32 -2.74 -6.20
CA THR A 257 -0.72 -3.61 -5.10
C THR A 257 -0.26 -5.03 -5.38
N TRP A 258 0.39 -5.62 -4.41
CA TRP A 258 0.99 -6.95 -4.48
C TRP A 258 0.33 -7.87 -3.45
N ASN A 259 0.20 -9.15 -3.80
CA ASN A 259 -0.21 -10.21 -2.88
C ASN A 259 0.92 -11.24 -2.76
N ASP A 260 1.44 -11.40 -1.55
CA ASP A 260 2.49 -12.36 -1.20
C ASP A 260 1.95 -13.37 -0.19
N GLY A 261 1.44 -14.50 -0.70
CA GLY A 261 0.92 -15.59 0.13
C GLY A 261 -0.22 -15.18 1.08
N GLY A 262 -1.06 -14.22 0.69
CA GLY A 262 -2.17 -13.68 1.49
C GLY A 262 -1.86 -12.38 2.23
N ARG A 263 -0.60 -11.93 2.21
CA ARG A 263 -0.22 -10.60 2.66
C ARG A 263 -0.30 -9.61 1.51
N THR A 264 -1.19 -8.64 1.61
CA THR A 264 -1.31 -7.58 0.61
C THR A 264 -0.52 -6.35 1.05
N PHE A 265 0.28 -5.78 0.15
CA PHE A 265 1.01 -4.53 0.38
C PHE A 265 1.09 -3.71 -0.90
N LYS A 266 1.39 -2.43 -0.78
CA LYS A 266 1.41 -1.49 -1.89
C LYS A 266 2.79 -0.84 -2.02
N THR A 267 3.29 -0.71 -3.25
CA THR A 267 4.52 0.03 -3.54
C THR A 267 4.22 1.20 -4.47
N ARG A 268 5.03 2.25 -4.36
CA ARG A 268 4.92 3.46 -5.17
C ARG A 268 6.23 3.72 -5.91
N GLY A 269 6.14 4.06 -7.19
CA GLY A 269 7.26 4.56 -7.98
C GLY A 269 6.92 5.90 -8.60
N VAL A 270 7.92 6.75 -8.76
CA VAL A 270 7.77 8.08 -9.35
C VAL A 270 8.81 8.27 -10.44
N HIS A 271 8.36 8.69 -11.61
CA HIS A 271 9.25 9.03 -12.74
C HIS A 271 8.49 9.87 -13.76
N ALA A 272 9.21 10.65 -14.60
CA ALA A 272 8.59 11.40 -15.70
C ALA A 272 7.98 10.47 -16.77
N ASN A 273 8.57 9.30 -16.99
CA ASN A 273 8.02 8.25 -17.85
C ASN A 273 7.22 7.25 -17.02
N GLN A 274 5.96 7.00 -17.42
CA GLN A 274 5.02 6.13 -16.70
C GLN A 274 5.53 4.69 -16.55
N VAL A 275 6.24 4.15 -17.57
CA VAL A 275 6.78 2.79 -17.51
C VAL A 275 7.87 2.72 -16.43
N PHE A 276 8.76 3.71 -16.36
CA PHE A 276 9.79 3.77 -15.33
C PHE A 276 9.23 4.08 -13.93
N ALA A 277 8.07 4.74 -13.83
CA ALA A 277 7.37 4.84 -12.55
C ALA A 277 6.94 3.45 -12.06
N GLY A 278 6.40 2.59 -12.95
CA GLY A 278 6.11 1.19 -12.64
C GLY A 278 7.37 0.39 -12.29
N VAL A 279 8.45 0.54 -13.07
CA VAL A 279 9.76 -0.09 -12.79
C VAL A 279 10.25 0.27 -11.38
N ASN A 280 10.18 1.54 -10.99
CA ASN A 280 10.58 1.98 -9.64
C ASN A 280 9.71 1.37 -8.54
N ALA A 281 8.39 1.27 -8.76
CA ALA A 281 7.49 0.60 -7.82
C ALA A 281 7.84 -0.90 -7.66
N MET A 282 8.15 -1.58 -8.77
CA MET A 282 8.55 -2.99 -8.75
C MET A 282 9.92 -3.20 -8.08
N MET A 283 10.91 -2.35 -8.34
CA MET A 283 12.22 -2.44 -7.67
C MET A 283 12.09 -2.31 -6.15
N ARG A 284 11.18 -1.48 -5.66
CA ARG A 284 10.84 -1.41 -4.23
C ARG A 284 10.26 -2.72 -3.71
N MET A 285 9.29 -3.29 -4.43
CA MET A 285 8.72 -4.59 -4.07
C MET A 285 9.79 -5.67 -3.97
N LEU A 286 10.68 -5.77 -4.95
CA LEU A 286 11.74 -6.78 -4.98
C LEU A 286 12.69 -6.64 -3.78
N ASN A 287 13.11 -5.43 -3.45
CA ASN A 287 13.95 -5.18 -2.28
C ASN A 287 13.23 -5.54 -0.96
N MET A 288 11.94 -5.24 -0.81
CA MET A 288 11.15 -5.64 0.36
C MET A 288 11.03 -7.17 0.49
N THR A 289 10.83 -7.88 -0.62
CA THR A 289 10.68 -9.35 -0.65
C THR A 289 11.99 -10.05 -0.27
N VAL A 290 13.13 -9.55 -0.72
CA VAL A 290 14.45 -10.10 -0.37
C VAL A 290 14.76 -9.90 1.11
N GLN A 291 14.48 -8.72 1.66
CA GLN A 291 14.68 -8.43 3.09
C GLN A 291 13.86 -9.33 4.01
N SER A 292 12.59 -9.59 3.67
CA SER A 292 11.73 -10.44 4.49
C SER A 292 12.24 -11.88 4.60
N LYS A 293 12.92 -12.40 3.57
CA LYS A 293 13.53 -13.74 3.58
C LYS A 293 14.79 -13.78 4.45
N THR A 294 15.67 -12.79 4.34
CA THR A 294 16.90 -12.71 5.16
C THR A 294 16.61 -12.55 6.64
N ALA A 295 15.59 -11.79 7.01
CA ALA A 295 15.14 -11.64 8.39
C ALA A 295 14.49 -12.92 8.96
N GLY A 296 13.80 -13.71 8.11
CA GLY A 296 13.21 -15.01 8.49
C GLY A 296 14.26 -16.09 8.73
N GLU A 297 15.36 -16.08 7.99
CA GLU A 297 16.47 -17.04 8.14
C GLU A 297 17.33 -16.76 9.37
N SER A 298 17.51 -15.49 9.76
CA SER A 298 18.26 -15.13 10.98
C SER A 298 17.55 -15.52 12.28
N ASN A 299 16.21 -15.68 12.26
CA ASN A 299 15.42 -16.11 13.42
C ASN A 299 15.28 -17.62 13.57
N SER A 300 15.84 -18.41 12.64
CA SER A 300 15.74 -19.87 12.64
C SER A 300 17.01 -20.60 13.12
N GLN A 301 18.05 -19.90 13.59
CA GLN A 301 19.16 -20.56 14.27
C GLN A 301 18.77 -20.88 15.73
N PRO A 302 18.80 -22.16 16.16
CA PRO A 302 18.57 -22.52 17.54
C PRO A 302 19.72 -21.94 18.39
N LEU A 303 19.36 -21.23 19.45
CA LEU A 303 20.29 -20.88 20.53
C LEU A 303 20.84 -22.18 21.10
N GLU A 304 22.06 -22.59 20.75
CA GLU A 304 22.81 -23.58 21.50
C GLU A 304 23.01 -23.03 22.92
N ARG A 305 22.44 -23.73 23.90
CA ARG A 305 22.70 -23.45 25.32
C ARG A 305 24.11 -23.97 25.62
N PRO A 306 25.00 -23.18 26.18
CA PRO A 306 26.22 -23.73 26.73
C PRO A 306 25.88 -24.57 27.96
N GLU A 307 26.53 -25.75 28.04
CA GLU A 307 26.53 -26.65 29.19
C GLU A 307 27.18 -26.03 30.43
#